data_f978ab412344e95aebb53c65d26daae5
#
_entry.id   f978ab412344e95aebb53c65d26daae5
#
_cell.length_a   1.000
_cell.length_b   1.000
_cell.length_c   1.000
_cell.angle_alpha   90.00
_cell.angle_beta   90.00
_cell.angle_gamma   90.00
#
_symmetry.space_group_name_H-M   'P 1'
#
loop_
_entity.id
_entity.type
_entity.pdbx_description
1 polymer ?
#
loop_
_entity_poly.entity_id
_entity_poly.type
_entity_poly.pdbx_seq_one_letter_code
_entity_poly.pdbx_strand_id
1 'polypeptide(L)'
;MINDFLIISCTGKKNLIGLKINNKFFKEKLQNNINSNNQLVSNIISLINKYNVRLSNKCSIIVNMGPGSYSSIRISLSVAKGIKIVHGCKVYGYKSDQLSELKLENIEILIKNKQLKDKMI
;
A
#
# COMPACT_ATOMS: atom_id res chain seq x y z
N MET A 1 15.90 -5.99 2.89
CA MET A 1 14.84 -6.04 3.90
C MET A 1 13.93 -4.83 3.78
N ILE A 2 12.62 -5.02 3.88
CA ILE A 2 11.67 -3.92 3.77
C ILE A 2 11.60 -3.18 5.11
N ASN A 3 12.00 -1.92 5.13
CA ASN A 3 11.93 -1.09 6.33
C ASN A 3 10.83 -0.03 6.21
N ASP A 4 10.91 0.81 5.20
CA ASP A 4 9.91 1.83 4.91
C ASP A 4 8.98 1.33 3.83
N PHE A 5 7.67 1.57 3.99
CA PHE A 5 6.71 1.10 3.01
C PHE A 5 5.44 1.93 3.00
N LEU A 6 4.78 1.92 1.86
CA LEU A 6 3.40 2.35 1.70
C LEU A 6 2.56 1.10 1.43
N ILE A 7 1.54 0.85 2.24
CA ILE A 7 0.64 -0.29 2.04
C ILE A 7 -0.72 0.22 1.58
N ILE A 8 -1.24 -0.41 0.53
CA ILE A 8 -2.53 -0.08 -0.06
C ILE A 8 -3.44 -1.29 0.07
N SER A 9 -4.49 -1.16 0.86
CA SER A 9 -5.49 -2.20 1.06
C SER A 9 -6.85 -1.69 0.63
N CYS A 10 -7.11 -1.76 -0.68
CA CYS A 10 -8.36 -1.28 -1.29
C CYS A 10 -9.01 -2.44 -2.03
N THR A 11 -9.80 -3.23 -1.30
CA THR A 11 -10.49 -4.38 -1.87
C THR A 11 -11.98 -4.16 -2.00
N GLY A 12 -12.46 -2.96 -1.71
CA GLY A 12 -13.86 -2.56 -1.89
C GLY A 12 -14.69 -2.53 -0.61
N LYS A 13 -14.27 -3.22 0.46
CA LYS A 13 -15.02 -3.25 1.72
C LYS A 13 -14.45 -2.28 2.74
N LYS A 14 -13.21 -2.46 3.13
CA LYS A 14 -12.48 -1.53 3.98
C LYS A 14 -11.29 -1.03 3.21
N ASN A 15 -11.33 0.20 2.80
CA ASN A 15 -10.25 0.79 2.03
C ASN A 15 -9.35 1.57 2.97
N LEU A 16 -8.11 1.12 3.08
CA LEU A 16 -7.11 1.68 4.00
C LEU A 16 -5.80 1.88 3.26
N ILE A 17 -5.07 2.91 3.66
CA ILE A 17 -3.66 3.06 3.30
C ILE A 17 -2.85 3.22 4.57
N GLY A 18 -1.61 2.77 4.53
CA GLY A 18 -0.68 2.90 5.64
C GLY A 18 0.69 3.30 5.14
N LEU A 19 1.40 4.05 5.95
CA LEU A 19 2.74 4.55 5.60
C LEU A 19 3.65 4.34 6.79
N LYS A 20 4.73 3.59 6.60
CA LYS A 20 5.76 3.44 7.61
C LYS A 20 7.03 4.10 7.14
N ILE A 21 7.48 5.10 7.88
CA ILE A 21 8.71 5.85 7.61
C ILE A 21 9.41 6.11 8.95
N ASN A 22 10.71 5.81 9.01
CA ASN A 22 11.56 6.08 10.18
C ASN A 22 10.96 5.52 11.48
N ASN A 23 10.49 4.28 11.43
CA ASN A 23 9.90 3.56 12.56
C ASN A 23 8.57 4.15 13.07
N LYS A 24 7.96 5.05 12.30
CA LYS A 24 6.62 5.57 12.59
C LYS A 24 5.63 5.02 11.57
N PHE A 25 4.45 4.62 12.04
CA PHE A 25 3.41 4.08 11.17
C PHE A 25 2.17 4.95 11.24
N PHE A 26 1.70 5.38 10.08
CA PHE A 26 0.51 6.21 9.92
C PHE A 26 -0.50 5.46 9.07
N LYS A 27 -1.76 5.51 9.48
CA LYS A 27 -2.83 4.80 8.80
C LYS A 27 -4.01 5.73 8.56
N GLU A 28 -4.60 5.66 7.38
CA GLU A 28 -5.78 6.43 7.03
C GLU A 28 -6.85 5.54 6.41
N LYS A 29 -8.09 5.74 6.86
CA LYS A 29 -9.24 5.08 6.28
C LYS A 29 -9.70 5.89 5.08
N LEU A 30 -9.96 5.21 3.97
CA LEU A 30 -10.44 5.84 2.74
C LEU A 30 -11.95 5.64 2.60
N GLN A 31 -12.53 6.38 1.66
CA GLN A 31 -13.94 6.19 1.30
C GLN A 31 -14.16 4.79 0.73
N ASN A 32 -15.36 4.25 0.90
CA ASN A 32 -15.65 2.89 0.49
C ASN A 32 -15.68 2.69 -1.02
N ASN A 33 -15.81 3.76 -1.80
CA ASN A 33 -15.90 3.67 -3.25
C ASN A 33 -14.70 4.34 -3.90
N ILE A 34 -13.59 3.61 -3.98
CA ILE A 34 -12.45 4.04 -4.79
C ILE A 34 -12.71 3.53 -6.20
N ASN A 35 -13.11 4.43 -7.08
CA ASN A 35 -13.43 4.07 -8.47
C ASN A 35 -12.59 4.82 -9.50
N SER A 36 -11.52 5.49 -9.07
CA SER A 36 -10.58 6.12 -9.99
C SER A 36 -9.17 6.20 -9.38
N ASN A 37 -8.16 6.22 -10.27
CA ASN A 37 -6.77 6.39 -9.86
C ASN A 37 -6.58 7.73 -9.12
N ASN A 38 -7.26 8.77 -9.57
CA ASN A 38 -7.13 10.12 -9.00
C ASN A 38 -7.54 10.16 -7.54
N GLN A 39 -8.59 9.44 -7.16
CA GLN A 39 -9.04 9.37 -5.76
C GLN A 39 -7.95 8.76 -4.88
N LEU A 40 -7.39 7.63 -5.29
CA LEU A 40 -6.36 6.96 -4.52
C LEU A 40 -5.08 7.79 -4.45
N VAL A 41 -4.64 8.36 -5.57
CA VAL A 41 -3.45 9.22 -5.62
C VAL A 41 -3.62 10.42 -4.70
N SER A 42 -4.78 11.08 -4.73
CA SER A 42 -5.06 12.24 -3.86
C SER A 42 -4.94 11.87 -2.39
N ASN A 43 -5.47 10.72 -2.00
CA ASN A 43 -5.38 10.26 -0.61
C ASN A 43 -3.94 9.95 -0.20
N ILE A 44 -3.16 9.34 -1.08
CA ILE A 44 -1.75 9.04 -0.83
C ILE A 44 -0.96 10.34 -0.68
N ILE A 45 -1.17 11.29 -1.58
CA ILE A 45 -0.49 12.59 -1.54
C ILE A 45 -0.83 13.34 -0.26
N SER A 46 -2.10 13.32 0.15
CA SER A 46 -2.53 13.94 1.40
C SER A 46 -1.81 13.33 2.61
N LEU A 47 -1.70 12.01 2.64
CA LEU A 47 -1.00 11.31 3.72
C LEU A 47 0.48 11.69 3.76
N ILE A 48 1.14 11.67 2.62
CA ILE A 48 2.55 12.02 2.49
C ILE A 48 2.79 13.45 2.94
N ASN A 49 1.96 14.39 2.49
CA ASN A 49 2.11 15.80 2.83
C ASN A 49 1.83 16.07 4.31
N LYS A 50 0.84 15.38 4.87
CA LYS A 50 0.48 15.53 6.28
C LYS A 50 1.65 15.23 7.21
N TYR A 51 2.48 14.27 6.86
CA TYR A 51 3.61 13.83 7.70
C TYR A 51 4.98 14.21 7.12
N ASN A 52 5.01 15.07 6.12
CA ASN A 52 6.25 15.55 5.49
C ASN A 52 7.17 14.42 5.02
N VAL A 53 6.60 13.43 4.36
CA VAL A 53 7.34 12.25 3.90
C VAL A 53 7.72 12.42 2.44
N ARG A 54 8.89 11.89 2.07
CA ARG A 54 9.31 11.76 0.67
C ARG A 54 9.46 10.29 0.33
N LEU A 55 8.77 9.85 -0.72
CA LEU A 55 8.98 8.53 -1.26
C LEU A 55 10.30 8.47 -2.01
N SER A 56 11.01 7.36 -1.90
CA SER A 56 12.28 7.15 -2.56
C SER A 56 12.40 5.68 -2.98
N ASN A 57 13.51 5.33 -3.63
CA ASN A 57 13.78 3.94 -4.01
C ASN A 57 14.00 3.00 -2.81
N LYS A 58 14.12 3.56 -1.62
CA LYS A 58 14.24 2.78 -0.38
C LYS A 58 12.87 2.42 0.22
N CYS A 59 11.81 3.03 -0.29
CA CYS A 59 10.43 2.73 0.14
C CYS A 59 9.86 1.63 -0.75
N SER A 60 9.15 0.70 -0.15
CA SER A 60 8.44 -0.36 -0.88
C SER A 60 6.94 -0.10 -0.89
N ILE A 61 6.27 -0.54 -1.93
CA ILE A 61 4.82 -0.46 -2.03
C ILE A 61 4.26 -1.86 -1.83
N ILE A 62 3.32 -2.00 -0.90
CA ILE A 62 2.70 -3.29 -0.58
C ILE A 62 1.21 -3.18 -0.92
N VAL A 63 0.71 -4.07 -1.77
CA VAL A 63 -0.66 -3.99 -2.30
C VAL A 63 -1.44 -5.24 -1.92
N ASN A 64 -2.66 -5.04 -1.41
CA ASN A 64 -3.59 -6.12 -1.17
C ASN A 64 -4.17 -6.60 -2.52
N MET A 65 -3.90 -7.85 -2.86
CA MET A 65 -4.30 -8.46 -4.13
C MET A 65 -5.64 -9.17 -4.06
N GLY A 66 -6.35 -9.05 -2.95
CA GLY A 66 -7.67 -9.64 -2.80
C GLY A 66 -7.65 -10.99 -2.10
N PRO A 67 -8.76 -11.72 -2.17
CA PRO A 67 -9.94 -11.44 -3.00
C PRO A 67 -10.70 -10.18 -2.59
N GLY A 68 -11.39 -9.59 -3.58
CA GLY A 68 -12.18 -8.37 -3.38
C GLY A 68 -12.57 -7.75 -4.71
N SER A 69 -12.95 -6.48 -4.69
CA SER A 69 -13.35 -5.75 -5.87
C SER A 69 -12.22 -5.70 -6.91
N TYR A 70 -12.48 -6.25 -8.07
CA TYR A 70 -11.54 -6.28 -9.18
C TYR A 70 -11.11 -4.86 -9.59
N SER A 71 -12.07 -3.95 -9.67
CA SER A 71 -11.80 -2.54 -10.03
C SER A 71 -10.87 -1.87 -9.02
N SER A 72 -11.15 -2.05 -7.73
CA SER A 72 -10.35 -1.45 -6.66
C SER A 72 -8.92 -1.98 -6.66
N ILE A 73 -8.76 -3.28 -6.87
CA ILE A 73 -7.44 -3.92 -6.93
C ILE A 73 -6.66 -3.43 -8.15
N ARG A 74 -7.30 -3.31 -9.29
CA ARG A 74 -6.65 -2.76 -10.50
C ARG A 74 -6.20 -1.33 -10.31
N ILE A 75 -7.02 -0.50 -9.66
CA ILE A 75 -6.66 0.87 -9.34
C ILE A 75 -5.43 0.89 -8.42
N SER A 76 -5.42 0.05 -7.39
CA SER A 76 -4.29 -0.05 -6.46
C SER A 76 -2.99 -0.42 -7.19
N LEU A 77 -3.04 -1.40 -8.07
CA LEU A 77 -1.87 -1.82 -8.85
C LEU A 77 -1.42 -0.74 -9.83
N SER A 78 -2.35 -0.07 -10.48
CA SER A 78 -2.04 1.00 -11.40
C SER A 78 -1.33 2.16 -10.70
N VAL A 79 -1.80 2.55 -9.53
CA VAL A 79 -1.19 3.61 -8.73
C VAL A 79 0.19 3.17 -8.23
N ALA A 80 0.31 1.94 -7.73
CA ALA A 80 1.59 1.39 -7.27
C ALA A 80 2.62 1.37 -8.40
N LYS A 81 2.21 0.99 -9.60
CA LYS A 81 3.07 0.99 -10.78
C LYS A 81 3.55 2.39 -11.14
N GLY A 82 2.65 3.38 -11.06
CA GLY A 82 3.02 4.78 -11.29
C GLY A 82 4.06 5.27 -10.30
N ILE A 83 3.89 4.96 -9.02
CA ILE A 83 4.84 5.32 -7.97
C ILE A 83 6.19 4.63 -8.21
N LYS A 84 6.17 3.36 -8.60
CA LYS A 84 7.39 2.61 -8.95
C LYS A 84 8.17 3.30 -10.06
N ILE A 85 7.50 3.74 -11.11
CA ILE A 85 8.13 4.39 -12.26
C ILE A 85 8.77 5.71 -11.83
N VAL A 86 8.07 6.51 -11.02
CA VAL A 86 8.54 7.84 -10.64
C VAL A 86 9.64 7.79 -9.57
N HIS A 87 9.51 6.91 -8.57
CA HIS A 87 10.37 6.90 -7.39
C HIS A 87 11.31 5.71 -7.30
N GLY A 88 11.18 4.73 -8.18
CA GLY A 88 12.02 3.54 -8.17
C GLY A 88 11.70 2.56 -7.04
N CYS A 89 10.50 2.65 -6.45
CA CYS A 89 10.09 1.74 -5.39
C CYS A 89 9.88 0.33 -5.93
N LYS A 90 10.07 -0.67 -5.07
CA LYS A 90 9.67 -2.04 -5.36
C LYS A 90 8.20 -2.23 -4.98
N VAL A 91 7.48 -3.06 -5.73
CA VAL A 91 6.08 -3.35 -5.48
C VAL A 91 5.92 -4.81 -5.09
N TYR A 92 5.22 -5.04 -3.98
CA TYR A 92 4.92 -6.37 -3.47
C TYR A 92 3.43 -6.55 -3.31
N GLY A 93 2.97 -7.79 -3.43
CA GLY A 93 1.56 -8.12 -3.23
C GLY A 93 1.36 -9.11 -2.10
N TYR A 94 0.20 -9.05 -1.46
CA TYR A 94 -0.24 -10.03 -0.48
C TYR A 94 -1.74 -10.30 -0.66
N LYS A 95 -2.22 -11.38 -0.08
CA LYS A 95 -3.64 -11.72 -0.11
C LYS A 95 -4.32 -11.32 1.19
N SER A 96 -5.61 -11.00 1.11
CA SER A 96 -6.39 -10.51 2.24
C SER A 96 -6.33 -11.44 3.45
N ASP A 97 -6.30 -12.76 3.25
CA ASP A 97 -6.26 -13.73 4.33
C ASP A 97 -4.90 -13.81 5.03
N GLN A 98 -3.87 -13.22 4.45
CA GLN A 98 -2.54 -13.19 5.05
C GLN A 98 -2.38 -12.08 6.10
N LEU A 99 -3.33 -11.14 6.16
CA LEU A 99 -3.25 -9.99 7.05
C LEU A 99 -4.64 -9.72 7.63
N SER A 100 -4.87 -10.13 8.88
CA SER A 100 -6.18 -10.01 9.52
C SER A 100 -6.59 -8.56 9.78
N GLU A 101 -5.64 -7.73 10.22
CA GLU A 101 -5.84 -6.30 10.44
C GLU A 101 -4.64 -5.53 9.93
N LEU A 102 -4.87 -4.29 9.48
CA LEU A 102 -3.81 -3.41 9.00
C LEU A 102 -3.13 -2.75 10.20
N LYS A 103 -2.33 -3.53 10.91
CA LYS A 103 -1.51 -3.09 12.03
C LYS A 103 -0.05 -3.32 11.72
N LEU A 104 0.81 -2.43 12.20
CA LEU A 104 2.25 -2.52 11.94
C LEU A 104 2.82 -3.88 12.32
N GLU A 105 2.48 -4.39 13.49
CA GLU A 105 2.97 -5.68 13.96
C GLU A 105 2.58 -6.83 13.03
N ASN A 106 1.37 -6.82 12.47
CA ASN A 106 0.91 -7.84 11.53
C ASN A 106 1.64 -7.73 10.20
N ILE A 107 1.89 -6.51 9.74
CA ILE A 107 2.62 -6.27 8.50
C ILE A 107 4.07 -6.72 8.65
N GLU A 108 4.69 -6.45 9.78
CA GLU A 108 6.06 -6.87 10.04
C GLU A 108 6.20 -8.39 10.08
N ILE A 109 5.20 -9.10 10.62
CA ILE A 109 5.15 -10.57 10.60
C ILE A 109 5.07 -11.06 9.14
N LEU A 110 4.23 -10.43 8.34
CA LEU A 110 4.07 -10.78 6.93
C LEU A 110 5.40 -10.63 6.18
N ILE A 111 6.13 -9.55 6.43
CA ILE A 111 7.43 -9.30 5.83
C ILE A 111 8.46 -10.34 6.32
N LYS A 112 8.52 -10.56 7.63
CA LYS A 112 9.46 -11.47 8.26
C LYS A 112 9.29 -12.90 7.76
N ASN A 113 8.05 -13.33 7.55
CA ASN A 113 7.74 -14.67 7.07
C ASN A 113 7.88 -14.82 5.55
N LYS A 114 8.33 -13.77 4.87
CA LYS A 114 8.55 -13.75 3.42
C LYS A 114 7.29 -14.13 2.63
N GLN A 115 6.14 -13.69 3.12
CA GLN A 115 4.84 -13.97 2.48
C GLN A 115 4.50 -12.99 1.37
N LEU A 116 5.22 -11.87 1.28
CA LEU A 116 5.03 -10.91 0.21
C LEU A 116 5.59 -11.43 -1.11
N LYS A 117 4.85 -11.23 -2.17
CA LYS A 117 5.28 -11.62 -3.52
C LYS A 117 5.68 -10.40 -4.32
N ASP A 118 6.87 -10.47 -4.92
CA ASP A 118 7.37 -9.42 -5.78
C ASP A 118 6.45 -9.28 -7.00
N LYS A 119 6.05 -8.04 -7.28
CA LYS A 119 5.24 -7.71 -8.45
C LYS A 119 6.09 -6.93 -9.42
N MET A 120 6.71 -7.66 -10.34
CA MET A 120 7.46 -7.08 -11.46
C MET A 120 6.47 -6.62 -12.53
N ILE A 121 5.97 -5.42 -12.35
CA ILE A 121 4.98 -4.85 -13.27
C ILE A 121 5.65 -3.84 -14.18
#